data_9100d15fbec1f48e7b95e49efa941049
#
_entry.id   9100d15fbec1f48e7b95e49efa941049
#
_cell.length_a   1.000
_cell.length_b   1.000
_cell.length_c   1.000
_cell.angle_alpha   90.00
_cell.angle_beta   90.00
_cell.angle_gamma   90.00
#
_symmetry.space_group_name_H-M   'P 1'
#
loop_
_entity.id
_entity.type
_entity.pdbx_description
1 polymer ?
#
loop_
_entity_poly.entity_id
_entity_poly.type
_entity_poly.pdbx_seq_one_letter_code
_entity_poly.pdbx_strand_id
1 'polypeptide(L)'
;RTLISDVGLKGFEGYYPTQLSGGMARRCALARAFHFGGEFFLMDEPFQGLDYGIRMEMVNMLLEIWKIKKPGVLFVTHEIDEALTVATRIAVLTPRPTTIQTWITLPGREGRDASAPELTEIRREIIGRITA
;
A
#
# COMPACT_ATOMS: atom_id res chain seq x y z
N ARG A 1 -0.52 0.30 -23.15
CA ARG A 1 -0.47 -0.52 -21.94
C ARG A 1 -1.77 -0.32 -21.19
N THR A 2 -2.49 -1.39 -20.89
CA THR A 2 -3.77 -1.31 -20.18
C THR A 2 -3.57 -1.65 -18.72
N LEU A 3 -4.35 -1.04 -17.82
CA LEU A 3 -4.30 -1.34 -16.38
C LEU A 3 -4.46 -2.84 -16.07
N ILE A 4 -5.27 -3.55 -16.85
CA ILE A 4 -5.43 -5.01 -16.71
C ILE A 4 -4.09 -5.74 -16.85
N SER A 5 -3.29 -5.34 -17.85
CA SER A 5 -1.94 -5.88 -18.03
C SER A 5 -1.00 -5.49 -16.89
N ASP A 6 -1.11 -4.24 -16.40
CA ASP A 6 -0.26 -3.72 -15.34
C ASP A 6 -0.51 -4.41 -13.99
N VAL A 7 -1.73 -4.89 -13.73
CA VAL A 7 -2.07 -5.68 -12.54
C VAL A 7 -1.93 -7.20 -12.76
N GLY A 8 -1.35 -7.63 -13.89
CA GLY A 8 -1.13 -9.05 -14.17
C GLY A 8 -2.41 -9.87 -14.41
N LEU A 9 -3.47 -9.24 -14.90
CA LEU A 9 -4.75 -9.89 -15.21
C LEU A 9 -4.99 -10.06 -16.72
N LYS A 10 -3.96 -9.92 -17.55
CA LYS A 10 -4.05 -10.17 -18.98
C LYS A 10 -4.50 -11.61 -19.24
N GLY A 11 -5.52 -11.77 -20.08
CA GLY A 11 -6.15 -13.06 -20.39
C GLY A 11 -7.34 -13.43 -19.48
N PHE A 12 -7.64 -12.60 -18.47
CA PHE A 12 -8.76 -12.81 -17.56
C PHE A 12 -9.87 -11.75 -17.74
N GLU A 13 -9.82 -10.98 -18.82
CA GLU A 13 -10.73 -9.86 -19.08
C GLU A 13 -12.21 -10.27 -19.14
N GLY A 14 -12.48 -11.51 -19.59
CA GLY A 14 -13.82 -12.06 -19.68
C GLY A 14 -14.31 -12.80 -18.44
N TYR A 15 -13.53 -12.86 -17.38
CA TYR A 15 -13.88 -13.62 -16.17
C TYR A 15 -14.83 -12.83 -15.27
N TYR A 16 -15.81 -13.51 -14.71
CA TYR A 16 -16.68 -12.95 -13.69
C TYR A 16 -15.96 -12.90 -12.33
N PRO A 17 -16.35 -11.98 -11.42
CA PRO A 17 -15.74 -11.86 -10.09
C PRO A 17 -15.69 -13.18 -9.31
N THR A 18 -16.71 -14.03 -9.45
CA THR A 18 -16.79 -15.34 -8.80
C THR A 18 -15.78 -16.37 -9.33
N GLN A 19 -15.20 -16.11 -10.47
CA GLN A 19 -14.19 -16.98 -11.10
C GLN A 19 -12.74 -16.54 -10.76
N LEU A 20 -12.59 -15.40 -10.10
CA LEU A 20 -11.30 -14.84 -9.72
C LEU A 20 -10.86 -15.41 -8.37
N SER A 21 -9.56 -15.69 -8.23
CA SER A 21 -8.97 -15.91 -6.91
C SER A 21 -9.03 -14.65 -6.05
N GLY A 22 -8.88 -14.78 -4.72
CA GLY A 22 -8.86 -13.63 -3.83
C GLY A 22 -7.79 -12.59 -4.22
N GLY A 23 -6.59 -13.04 -4.61
CA GLY A 23 -5.54 -12.16 -5.11
C GLY A 23 -5.90 -11.47 -6.42
N MET A 24 -6.49 -12.21 -7.37
CA MET A 24 -6.96 -11.65 -8.65
C MET A 24 -8.06 -10.61 -8.43
N ALA A 25 -9.02 -10.89 -7.52
CA ALA A 25 -10.08 -9.94 -7.18
C ALA A 25 -9.51 -8.64 -6.59
N ARG A 26 -8.49 -8.72 -5.71
CA ARG A 26 -7.81 -7.54 -5.16
C ARG A 26 -7.06 -6.74 -6.23
N ARG A 27 -6.35 -7.42 -7.14
CA ARG A 27 -5.69 -6.79 -8.29
C ARG A 27 -6.70 -6.07 -9.19
N CYS A 28 -7.86 -6.69 -9.43
CA CYS A 28 -8.96 -6.09 -10.18
C CYS A 28 -9.53 -4.85 -9.47
N ALA A 29 -9.72 -4.91 -8.14
CA ALA A 29 -10.19 -3.78 -7.35
C ALA A 29 -9.21 -2.60 -7.41
N LEU A 30 -7.90 -2.87 -7.33
CA LEU A 30 -6.85 -1.86 -7.46
C LEU A 30 -6.88 -1.21 -8.85
N ALA A 31 -6.92 -2.02 -9.91
CA ALA A 31 -7.01 -1.51 -11.28
C ALA A 31 -8.27 -0.66 -11.49
N ARG A 32 -9.42 -1.08 -10.94
CA ARG A 32 -10.67 -0.33 -11.01
C ARG A 32 -10.58 1.02 -10.33
N ALA A 33 -9.97 1.08 -9.14
CA ALA A 33 -9.78 2.34 -8.41
C ALA A 33 -8.97 3.33 -9.25
N PHE A 34 -7.83 2.89 -9.80
CA PHE A 34 -6.99 3.74 -10.64
C PHE A 34 -7.60 4.07 -12.00
N HIS A 35 -8.43 3.17 -12.56
CA HIS A 35 -9.16 3.43 -13.81
C HIS A 35 -10.22 4.51 -13.63
N PHE A 36 -10.95 4.47 -12.52
CA PHE A 36 -11.95 5.50 -12.19
C PHE A 36 -11.33 6.91 -12.21
N GLY A 37 -10.08 7.02 -11.81
CA GLY A 37 -9.29 8.25 -11.87
C GLY A 37 -9.76 9.27 -10.84
N GLY A 38 -8.94 9.52 -9.86
CA GLY A 38 -9.12 10.56 -8.86
C GLY A 38 -7.80 11.29 -8.66
N GLU A 39 -7.87 12.47 -8.13
CA GLU A 39 -6.68 13.21 -7.70
C GLU A 39 -6.18 12.72 -6.34
N PHE A 40 -7.05 12.01 -5.60
CA PHE A 40 -6.78 11.51 -4.26
C PHE A 40 -7.43 10.15 -4.02
N PHE A 41 -6.69 9.23 -3.41
CA PHE A 41 -7.15 7.88 -3.03
C PHE A 41 -7.09 7.70 -1.52
N LEU A 42 -8.16 7.12 -0.98
CA LEU A 42 -8.22 6.65 0.41
C LEU A 42 -8.19 5.12 0.39
N MET A 43 -7.18 4.54 1.01
CA MET A 43 -6.97 3.09 1.08
C MET A 43 -6.90 2.67 2.54
N ASP A 44 -7.90 1.90 2.97
CA ASP A 44 -8.02 1.41 4.34
C ASP A 44 -7.72 -0.09 4.36
N GLU A 45 -6.58 -0.47 4.92
CA GLU A 45 -6.09 -1.85 5.03
C GLU A 45 -6.22 -2.64 3.70
N PRO A 46 -5.74 -2.11 2.55
CA PRO A 46 -6.07 -2.67 1.24
C PRO A 46 -5.56 -4.09 1.03
N PHE A 47 -4.54 -4.51 1.78
CA PHE A 47 -3.89 -5.82 1.62
C PHE A 47 -4.00 -6.70 2.86
N GLN A 48 -4.91 -6.37 3.78
CA GLN A 48 -5.17 -7.16 4.98
C GLN A 48 -5.51 -8.63 4.64
N GLY A 49 -4.98 -9.56 5.43
CA GLY A 49 -5.25 -10.99 5.29
C GLY A 49 -4.45 -11.70 4.19
N LEU A 50 -3.52 -11.02 3.54
CA LEU A 50 -2.53 -11.64 2.64
C LEU A 50 -1.28 -12.06 3.44
N ASP A 51 -0.66 -13.15 3.01
CA ASP A 51 0.68 -13.48 3.49
C ASP A 51 1.69 -12.42 3.05
N TYR A 52 2.84 -12.39 3.72
CA TYR A 52 3.86 -11.35 3.52
C TYR A 52 4.32 -11.24 2.06
N GLY A 53 4.57 -12.36 1.38
CA GLY A 53 5.09 -12.34 0.01
C GLY A 53 4.10 -11.74 -0.97
N ILE A 54 2.84 -12.20 -0.93
CA ILE A 54 1.76 -11.70 -1.80
C ILE A 54 1.46 -10.25 -1.47
N ARG A 55 1.46 -9.88 -0.20
CA ARG A 55 1.24 -8.51 0.25
C ARG A 55 2.28 -7.55 -0.33
N MET A 56 3.57 -7.87 -0.23
CA MET A 56 4.63 -7.02 -0.79
C MET A 56 4.60 -6.96 -2.31
N GLU A 57 4.20 -8.03 -2.97
CA GLU A 57 3.95 -8.02 -4.42
C GLU A 57 2.84 -7.03 -4.78
N MET A 58 1.74 -6.99 -4.01
CA MET A 58 0.64 -6.04 -4.22
C MET A 58 1.06 -4.59 -3.93
N VAL A 59 1.87 -4.37 -2.90
CA VAL A 59 2.45 -3.06 -2.58
C VAL A 59 3.30 -2.55 -3.75
N ASN A 60 4.18 -3.38 -4.28
CA ASN A 60 5.01 -3.01 -5.43
C ASN A 60 4.16 -2.71 -6.67
N MET A 61 3.13 -3.50 -6.92
CA MET A 61 2.19 -3.28 -8.01
C MET A 61 1.45 -1.94 -7.86
N LEU A 62 0.99 -1.61 -6.65
CA LEU A 62 0.38 -0.31 -6.34
C LEU A 62 1.33 0.84 -6.72
N LEU A 63 2.60 0.74 -6.34
CA LEU A 63 3.60 1.76 -6.65
C LEU A 63 3.83 1.91 -8.16
N GLU A 64 3.89 0.80 -8.91
CA GLU A 64 4.05 0.87 -10.37
C GLU A 64 2.87 1.56 -11.06
N ILE A 65 1.65 1.29 -10.62
CA ILE A 65 0.46 1.96 -11.14
C ILE A 65 0.43 3.43 -10.71
N TRP A 66 0.76 3.70 -9.45
CA TRP A 66 0.79 5.06 -8.90
C TRP A 66 1.75 5.97 -9.66
N LYS A 67 2.92 5.47 -10.08
CA LYS A 67 3.93 6.24 -10.84
C LYS A 67 3.41 6.84 -12.14
N ILE A 68 2.32 6.31 -12.70
CA ILE A 68 1.74 6.77 -13.96
C ILE A 68 1.08 8.16 -13.80
N LYS A 69 0.29 8.36 -12.74
CA LYS A 69 -0.47 9.60 -12.52
C LYS A 69 -0.09 10.33 -11.23
N LYS A 70 0.57 9.66 -10.30
CA LYS A 70 1.00 10.17 -8.99
C LYS A 70 -0.12 10.90 -8.22
N PRO A 71 -1.30 10.32 -8.05
CA PRO A 71 -2.36 10.93 -7.24
C PRO A 71 -1.92 11.04 -5.77
N GLY A 72 -2.59 11.90 -5.01
CA GLY A 72 -2.48 11.89 -3.57
C GLY A 72 -3.00 10.57 -3.01
N VAL A 73 -2.35 10.01 -1.98
CA VAL A 73 -2.79 8.75 -1.36
C VAL A 73 -2.74 8.89 0.16
N LEU A 74 -3.85 8.57 0.82
CA LEU A 74 -3.87 8.27 2.24
C LEU A 74 -4.01 6.75 2.39
N PHE A 75 -2.97 6.13 2.93
CA PHE A 75 -2.87 4.68 3.08
C PHE A 75 -2.90 4.32 4.56
N VAL A 76 -3.93 3.61 4.99
CA VAL A 76 -4.07 3.14 6.38
C VAL A 76 -3.66 1.69 6.44
N THR A 77 -2.73 1.36 7.33
CA THR A 77 -2.27 -0.01 7.57
C THR A 77 -1.73 -0.17 8.99
N HIS A 78 -1.75 -1.38 9.51
CA HIS A 78 -1.03 -1.76 10.72
C HIS A 78 0.31 -2.48 10.41
N GLU A 79 0.62 -2.64 9.13
CA GLU A 79 1.84 -3.31 8.67
C GLU A 79 2.96 -2.29 8.42
N ILE A 80 3.99 -2.36 9.24
CA ILE A 80 5.09 -1.39 9.20
C ILE A 80 5.82 -1.43 7.86
N ASP A 81 6.01 -2.62 7.27
CA ASP A 81 6.72 -2.77 6.00
C ASP A 81 5.98 -2.13 4.83
N GLU A 82 4.65 -2.20 4.81
CA GLU A 82 3.85 -1.47 3.83
C GLU A 82 4.08 0.02 3.97
N ALA A 83 3.91 0.56 5.19
CA ALA A 83 4.07 1.98 5.44
C ALA A 83 5.48 2.48 5.07
N LEU A 84 6.53 1.75 5.46
CA LEU A 84 7.91 2.10 5.11
C LEU A 84 8.17 2.07 3.60
N THR A 85 7.50 1.19 2.87
CA THR A 85 7.70 1.04 1.41
C THR A 85 6.98 2.13 0.63
N VAL A 86 5.72 2.45 0.97
CA VAL A 86 4.88 3.33 0.14
C VAL A 86 4.89 4.80 0.56
N ALA A 87 5.07 5.10 1.85
CA ALA A 87 4.80 6.43 2.36
C ALA A 87 5.95 7.42 2.13
N THR A 88 5.61 8.68 1.96
CA THR A 88 6.55 9.80 2.12
C THR A 88 6.54 10.31 3.56
N ARG A 89 5.38 10.21 4.24
CA ARG A 89 5.21 10.57 5.64
C ARG A 89 4.31 9.55 6.32
N ILE A 90 4.61 9.23 7.56
CA ILE A 90 3.81 8.33 8.39
C ILE A 90 3.24 9.12 9.57
N ALA A 91 1.92 9.01 9.78
CA ALA A 91 1.27 9.42 11.02
C ALA A 91 1.11 8.19 11.91
N VAL A 92 1.73 8.18 13.07
CA VAL A 92 1.50 7.15 14.10
C VAL A 92 0.33 7.59 14.96
N LEU A 93 -0.65 6.72 15.12
CA LEU A 93 -1.87 7.00 15.87
C LEU A 93 -1.82 6.39 17.28
N THR A 94 -2.43 7.07 18.25
CA THR A 94 -2.64 6.52 19.58
C THR A 94 -3.78 5.49 19.60
N PRO A 95 -3.84 4.60 20.62
CA PRO A 95 -5.06 3.89 20.96
C PRO A 95 -6.21 4.87 21.25
N ARG A 96 -7.41 4.33 21.44
CA ARG A 96 -8.60 5.16 21.75
C ARG A 96 -8.44 5.94 23.05
N PRO A 97 -8.80 7.24 23.07
CA PRO A 97 -9.27 8.08 21.95
C PRO A 97 -8.14 8.36 20.96
N THR A 98 -8.41 8.11 19.66
CA THR A 98 -7.40 8.15 18.63
C THR A 98 -6.97 9.58 18.29
N THR A 99 -5.70 9.86 18.43
CA THR A 99 -5.05 11.11 18.00
C THR A 99 -3.76 10.80 17.26
N ILE A 100 -3.23 11.78 16.54
CA ILE A 100 -1.91 11.64 15.93
C ILE A 100 -0.86 11.81 17.05
N GLN A 101 -0.11 10.74 17.29
CA GLN A 101 0.96 10.75 18.28
C GLN A 101 2.22 11.45 17.74
N THR A 102 2.57 11.15 16.49
CA THR A 102 3.74 11.75 15.84
C THR A 102 3.63 11.66 14.32
N TRP A 103 4.40 12.52 13.64
CA TRP A 103 4.64 12.47 12.22
C TRP A 103 6.09 12.11 11.95
N ILE A 104 6.32 11.15 11.08
CA ILE A 104 7.65 10.70 10.66
C ILE A 104 7.77 10.94 9.16
N THR A 105 8.78 11.70 8.75
CA THR A 105 9.12 11.87 7.33
C THR A 105 10.16 10.84 6.95
N LEU A 106 9.89 10.10 5.89
CA LEU A 106 10.80 9.05 5.43
C LEU A 106 11.87 9.62 4.48
N PRO A 107 13.10 9.11 4.55
CA PRO A 107 14.16 9.49 3.63
C PRO A 107 13.94 8.89 2.24
N GLY A 108 14.51 9.51 1.21
CA GLY A 108 14.48 8.98 -0.14
C GLY A 108 13.13 9.08 -0.83
N ARG A 109 12.88 8.12 -1.73
CA ARG A 109 11.66 8.05 -2.56
C ARG A 109 10.81 6.86 -2.17
N GLU A 110 9.58 6.86 -2.63
CA GLU A 110 8.64 5.73 -2.53
C GLU A 110 9.21 4.46 -3.20
N GLY A 111 8.76 3.30 -2.77
CA GLY A 111 9.25 2.01 -3.28
C GLY A 111 10.59 1.59 -2.69
N ARG A 112 10.86 2.05 -1.47
CA ARG A 112 12.04 1.62 -0.71
C ARG A 112 11.97 0.15 -0.39
N ASP A 113 13.15 -0.44 -0.22
CA ASP A 113 13.25 -1.71 0.48
C ASP A 113 13.01 -1.45 1.97
N ALA A 114 11.91 -1.98 2.52
CA ALA A 114 11.56 -1.81 3.93
C ALA A 114 12.62 -2.41 4.88
N SER A 115 13.46 -3.32 4.39
CA SER A 115 14.57 -3.92 5.15
C SER A 115 15.87 -3.10 5.12
N ALA A 116 15.89 -2.00 4.37
CA ALA A 116 17.08 -1.18 4.21
C ALA A 116 17.62 -0.67 5.57
N PRO A 117 18.94 -0.70 5.79
CA PRO A 117 19.55 -0.31 7.07
C PRO A 117 19.18 1.10 7.53
N GLU A 118 19.03 2.06 6.61
CA GLU A 118 18.65 3.43 6.91
C GLU A 118 17.25 3.56 7.51
N LEU A 119 16.38 2.55 7.35
CA LEU A 119 15.03 2.52 7.92
C LEU A 119 14.98 1.83 9.29
N THR A 120 16.08 1.26 9.76
CA THR A 120 16.11 0.48 11.01
C THR A 120 15.72 1.34 12.23
N GLU A 121 16.26 2.56 12.32
CA GLU A 121 15.93 3.47 13.43
C GLU A 121 14.47 3.93 13.36
N ILE A 122 13.99 4.26 12.16
CA ILE A 122 12.60 4.67 11.94
C ILE A 122 11.64 3.53 12.30
N ARG A 123 11.96 2.31 11.89
CA ARG A 123 11.20 1.11 12.27
C ARG A 123 11.14 0.94 13.79
N ARG A 124 12.26 1.08 14.47
CA ARG A 124 12.35 0.98 15.94
C ARG A 124 11.50 2.06 16.60
N GLU A 125 11.55 3.28 16.11
CA GLU A 125 10.72 4.37 16.60
C GLU A 125 9.22 4.05 16.45
N ILE A 126 8.79 3.60 15.28
CA ILE A 126 7.38 3.24 15.03
C ILE A 126 6.94 2.14 15.99
N ILE A 127 7.72 1.06 16.11
CA ILE A 127 7.40 -0.05 17.03
C ILE A 127 7.28 0.46 18.47
N GLY A 128 8.24 1.25 18.94
CA GLY A 128 8.22 1.80 20.30
C GLY A 128 6.99 2.67 20.57
N ARG A 129 6.48 3.39 19.55
CA ARG A 129 5.28 4.21 19.65
C ARG A 129 3.98 3.39 19.69
N ILE A 130 3.92 2.33 18.88
CA ILE A 130 2.73 1.47 18.80
C ILE A 130 2.59 0.60 20.06
N THR A 131 3.72 0.19 20.67
CA THR A 131 3.73 -0.71 21.84
C THR A 131 3.72 0.02 23.18
N ALA A 132 3.87 1.33 23.17
CA ALA A 132 3.79 2.16 24.38
C ALA A 132 2.33 2.45 24.74
#